data_c64bc5ff4a381f7e0ba782d3663e8fc9
#
_entry.id   c64bc5ff4a381f7e0ba782d3663e8fc9
#
_cell.length_a   1.000
_cell.length_b   1.000
_cell.length_c   1.000
_cell.angle_alpha   90.00
_cell.angle_beta   90.00
_cell.angle_gamma   90.00
#
_symmetry.space_group_name_H-M   'P 1'
#
loop_
_entity.id
_entity.type
_entity.pdbx_description
1 polymer ?
#
loop_
_entity_poly.entity_id
_entity_poly.type
_entity_poly.pdbx_seq_one_letter_code
_entity_poly.pdbx_strand_id
1 'polypeptide(L)'
;MKALVQRVSQAAVDVEGDRVAQIGPGMLILLGVGVGDGEEEADRLAEKVRKLRIFDDAEGRMNEPLGEREVLCVSQFTLYGDTRRGNRPSYVGAARPEVAEPLYDRFCERLGAKKGVFGACMGVALINDGPVTVMLEIPPAVATPVSEPSA
;
A
#
# COMPACT_ATOMS: atom_id res chain seq x y z
N MET A 1 -5.54 0.18 -7.82
CA MET A 1 -4.43 0.30 -6.85
C MET A 1 -4.96 -0.07 -5.48
N LYS A 2 -4.20 -0.85 -4.75
CA LYS A 2 -4.59 -1.32 -3.41
C LYS A 2 -3.57 -0.89 -2.37
N ALA A 3 -4.04 -0.44 -1.22
CA ALA A 3 -3.20 -0.15 -0.07
C ALA A 3 -3.73 -0.92 1.15
N LEU A 4 -2.91 -1.79 1.69
CA LEU A 4 -3.16 -2.39 3.00
C LEU A 4 -2.49 -1.51 4.04
N VAL A 5 -3.30 -0.86 4.86
CA VAL A 5 -2.85 0.11 5.86
C VAL A 5 -2.94 -0.51 7.23
N GLN A 6 -1.83 -0.48 7.97
CA GLN A 6 -1.77 -0.93 9.35
C GLN A 6 -1.27 0.20 10.25
N ARG A 7 -2.03 0.49 11.29
CA ARG A 7 -1.59 1.44 12.33
C ARG A 7 -0.51 0.77 13.17
N VAL A 8 0.61 1.45 13.33
CA VAL A 8 1.77 0.89 14.03
C VAL A 8 2.29 1.81 15.12
N SER A 9 2.87 1.22 16.17
CA SER A 9 3.69 1.93 17.13
C SER A 9 5.14 2.05 16.64
N GLN A 10 5.58 1.09 15.83
CA GLN A 10 6.86 1.10 15.13
C GLN A 10 6.81 0.13 13.95
N ALA A 11 7.59 0.41 12.92
CA ALA A 11 7.80 -0.47 11.79
C ALA A 11 9.19 -0.25 11.18
N ALA A 12 9.71 -1.27 10.51
CA ALA A 12 11.03 -1.21 9.88
C ALA A 12 11.11 -2.15 8.68
N VAL A 13 12.02 -1.84 7.78
CA VAL A 13 12.37 -2.69 6.64
C VAL A 13 13.85 -3.01 6.68
N ASP A 14 14.16 -4.30 6.58
CA ASP A 14 15.52 -4.81 6.48
C ASP A 14 15.73 -5.47 5.11
N VAL A 15 16.87 -5.21 4.49
CA VAL A 15 17.32 -5.84 3.24
C VAL A 15 18.71 -6.41 3.48
N GLU A 16 18.87 -7.72 3.26
CA GLU A 16 20.14 -8.43 3.47
C GLU A 16 20.75 -8.20 4.86
N GLY A 17 19.90 -8.12 5.88
CA GLY A 17 20.32 -7.91 7.27
C GLY A 17 20.55 -6.43 7.65
N ASP A 18 20.48 -5.52 6.70
CA ASP A 18 20.68 -4.09 6.96
C ASP A 18 19.34 -3.36 7.02
N ARG A 19 19.17 -2.52 8.04
CA ARG A 19 17.98 -1.70 8.18
C ARG A 19 18.02 -0.51 7.22
N VAL A 20 17.07 -0.49 6.27
CA VAL A 20 17.01 0.55 5.24
C VAL A 20 15.99 1.66 5.56
N ALA A 21 14.98 1.35 6.39
CA ALA A 21 13.98 2.33 6.80
C ALA A 21 13.37 1.94 8.13
N GLN A 22 12.97 2.94 8.92
CA GLN A 22 12.32 2.75 10.22
C GLN A 22 11.43 3.93 10.54
N ILE A 23 10.28 3.66 11.15
CA ILE A 23 9.36 4.68 11.66
C ILE A 23 8.95 4.39 13.10
N GLY A 24 8.57 5.43 13.84
CA GLY A 24 7.83 5.34 15.09
C GLY A 24 6.32 5.26 14.83
N PRO A 25 5.50 5.86 15.72
CA PRO A 25 4.03 5.82 15.55
C PRO A 25 3.58 6.36 14.20
N GLY A 26 2.70 5.62 13.53
CA GLY A 26 2.21 5.99 12.23
C GLY A 26 1.54 4.86 11.49
N MET A 27 1.80 4.77 10.19
CA MET A 27 1.24 3.74 9.30
C MET A 27 2.33 2.95 8.60
N LEU A 28 2.16 1.64 8.56
CA LEU A 28 2.80 0.79 7.56
C LEU A 28 1.80 0.57 6.44
N ILE A 29 2.23 0.81 5.21
CA ILE A 29 1.40 0.61 4.02
C ILE A 29 2.08 -0.40 3.10
N LEU A 30 1.33 -1.44 2.73
CA LEU A 30 1.68 -2.33 1.63
C LEU A 30 0.91 -1.85 0.41
N LEU A 31 1.63 -1.45 -0.65
CA LEU A 31 1.03 -0.89 -1.86
C LEU A 31 1.14 -1.83 -3.04
N GLY A 32 0.00 -2.20 -3.61
CA GLY A 32 -0.08 -2.94 -4.86
C GLY A 32 -0.55 -2.04 -6.00
N VAL A 33 0.17 -2.09 -7.12
CA VAL A 33 -0.22 -1.41 -8.35
C VAL A 33 -0.80 -2.45 -9.31
N GLY A 34 -2.01 -2.19 -9.80
CA GLY A 34 -2.72 -3.09 -10.70
C GLY A 34 -2.59 -2.69 -12.16
N VAL A 35 -2.92 -3.63 -13.04
CA VAL A 35 -3.03 -3.36 -14.46
C VAL A 35 -4.08 -2.26 -14.69
N GLY A 36 -3.72 -1.24 -15.47
CA GLY A 36 -4.60 -0.10 -15.77
C GLY A 36 -4.47 1.08 -14.81
N ASP A 37 -3.76 0.93 -13.69
CA ASP A 37 -3.51 2.04 -12.78
C ASP A 37 -2.55 3.07 -13.41
N GLY A 38 -2.81 4.33 -13.11
CA GLY A 38 -1.99 5.45 -13.52
C GLY A 38 -1.77 6.44 -12.37
N GLU A 39 -1.26 7.62 -12.73
CA GLU A 39 -0.95 8.67 -11.75
C GLU A 39 -2.19 9.13 -10.98
N GLU A 40 -3.35 9.17 -11.63
CA GLU A 40 -4.59 9.57 -11.00
C GLU A 40 -4.97 8.64 -9.84
N GLU A 41 -4.84 7.33 -10.04
CA GLU A 41 -5.12 6.34 -8.99
C GLU A 41 -4.14 6.48 -7.82
N ALA A 42 -2.86 6.71 -8.11
CA ALA A 42 -1.84 6.93 -7.08
C ALA A 42 -2.15 8.18 -6.24
N ASP A 43 -2.51 9.28 -6.89
CA ASP A 43 -2.83 10.54 -6.21
C ASP A 43 -4.10 10.42 -5.36
N ARG A 44 -5.14 9.80 -5.90
CA ARG A 44 -6.41 9.59 -5.19
C ARG A 44 -6.22 8.67 -3.98
N LEU A 45 -5.45 7.60 -4.13
CA LEU A 45 -5.20 6.68 -3.02
C LEU A 45 -4.36 7.35 -1.92
N ALA A 46 -3.34 8.11 -2.29
CA ALA A 46 -2.53 8.86 -1.33
C ALA A 46 -3.38 9.86 -0.52
N GLU A 47 -4.28 10.58 -1.19
CA GLU A 47 -5.19 11.50 -0.53
C GLU A 47 -6.16 10.78 0.41
N LYS A 48 -6.68 9.63 -0.01
CA LYS A 48 -7.57 8.81 0.82
C LYS A 48 -6.85 8.29 2.06
N VAL A 49 -5.62 7.84 1.92
CA VAL A 49 -4.79 7.39 3.06
C VAL A 49 -4.55 8.55 4.02
N ARG A 50 -4.19 9.73 3.50
CA ARG A 50 -3.93 10.91 4.33
C ARG A 50 -5.13 11.30 5.19
N LYS A 51 -6.33 11.16 4.66
CA LYS A 51 -7.59 11.51 5.33
C LYS A 51 -8.21 10.39 6.15
N LEU A 52 -7.66 9.19 6.08
CA LEU A 52 -8.18 8.04 6.80
C LEU A 52 -8.08 8.28 8.31
N ARG A 53 -9.18 8.19 9.01
CA ARG A 53 -9.32 8.57 10.41
C ARG A 53 -9.18 7.36 11.32
N ILE A 54 -7.96 6.85 11.44
CA ILE A 54 -7.66 5.62 12.22
C ILE A 54 -6.81 5.86 13.45
N PHE A 55 -6.51 7.10 13.79
CA PHE A 55 -5.75 7.42 14.99
C PHE A 55 -6.68 7.92 16.10
N ASP A 56 -6.33 7.60 17.34
CA ASP A 56 -7.14 7.97 18.47
C ASP A 56 -7.06 9.47 18.76
N ASP A 57 -8.22 10.06 19.07
CA ASP A 57 -8.31 11.42 19.55
C ASP A 57 -8.06 11.49 21.08
N ALA A 58 -8.17 12.68 21.65
CA ALA A 58 -7.95 12.89 23.07
C ALA A 58 -8.91 12.10 23.98
N GLU A 59 -10.04 11.64 23.42
CA GLU A 59 -11.04 10.83 24.13
C GLU A 59 -10.87 9.32 23.92
N GLY A 60 -9.80 8.92 23.20
CA GLY A 60 -9.53 7.52 22.90
C GLY A 60 -10.38 6.94 21.77
N ARG A 61 -11.04 7.78 20.98
CA ARG A 61 -11.85 7.35 19.84
C ARG A 61 -11.04 7.42 18.55
N MET A 62 -11.20 6.42 17.70
CA MET A 62 -10.59 6.37 16.36
C MET A 62 -11.23 7.45 15.48
N ASN A 63 -10.57 8.60 15.36
CA ASN A 63 -11.15 9.79 14.77
C ASN A 63 -10.17 10.70 14.03
N GLU A 64 -8.89 10.67 14.37
CA GLU A 64 -7.92 11.57 13.77
C GLU A 64 -7.26 10.98 12.52
N PRO A 65 -7.01 11.84 11.50
CA PRO A 65 -6.23 11.43 10.32
C PRO A 65 -4.74 11.35 10.64
N LEU A 66 -3.95 11.04 9.61
CA LEU A 66 -2.50 10.85 9.72
C LEU A 66 -1.79 12.03 10.39
N GLY A 67 -2.12 13.27 10.02
CA GLY A 67 -1.41 14.44 10.54
C GLY A 67 0.09 14.38 10.23
N GLU A 68 0.91 14.60 11.26
CA GLU A 68 2.38 14.60 11.15
C GLU A 68 3.02 13.24 11.50
N ARG A 69 2.21 12.20 11.67
CA ARG A 69 2.73 10.86 11.95
C ARG A 69 3.49 10.31 10.75
N GLU A 70 4.40 9.39 11.02
CA GLU A 70 5.25 8.82 9.97
C GLU A 70 4.53 7.74 9.16
N VAL A 71 4.98 7.57 7.92
CA VAL A 71 4.52 6.51 7.02
C VAL A 71 5.72 5.74 6.50
N LEU A 72 5.61 4.41 6.54
CA LEU A 72 6.53 3.50 5.87
C LEU A 72 5.75 2.73 4.81
N CYS A 73 6.16 2.84 3.56
CA CYS A 73 5.48 2.20 2.44
C CYS A 73 6.37 1.18 1.73
N VAL A 74 5.82 0.00 1.53
CA VAL A 74 6.48 -1.12 0.87
C VAL A 74 5.66 -1.54 -0.35
N SER A 75 6.31 -1.72 -1.48
CA SER A 75 5.66 -2.26 -2.68
C SER A 75 5.32 -3.74 -2.48
N GLN A 76 4.09 -4.12 -2.78
CA GLN A 76 3.55 -5.46 -2.53
C GLN A 76 2.63 -5.91 -3.66
N PHE A 77 3.20 -6.39 -4.77
CA PHE A 77 2.41 -6.84 -5.91
C PHE A 77 1.51 -8.03 -5.58
N THR A 78 1.86 -8.81 -4.55
CA THR A 78 1.09 -9.99 -4.14
C THR A 78 -0.30 -9.65 -3.60
N LEU A 79 -0.61 -8.37 -3.35
CA LEU A 79 -1.98 -7.94 -3.06
C LEU A 79 -2.94 -8.20 -4.22
N TYR A 80 -2.40 -8.38 -5.44
CA TYR A 80 -3.15 -8.76 -6.63
C TYR A 80 -3.15 -10.27 -6.87
N GLY A 81 -2.69 -11.06 -5.91
CA GLY A 81 -2.74 -12.51 -5.99
C GLY A 81 -4.18 -13.01 -6.10
N ASP A 82 -4.46 -13.76 -7.15
CA ASP A 82 -5.77 -14.39 -7.39
C ASP A 82 -5.66 -15.87 -7.03
N THR A 83 -6.40 -16.28 -6.02
CA THR A 83 -6.41 -17.66 -5.51
C THR A 83 -7.71 -18.40 -5.83
N ARG A 84 -8.54 -17.87 -6.71
CA ARG A 84 -9.84 -18.48 -7.06
C ARG A 84 -9.70 -19.82 -7.78
N ARG A 85 -8.56 -20.07 -8.43
CA ARG A 85 -8.27 -21.30 -9.16
C ARG A 85 -7.07 -22.02 -8.58
N GLY A 86 -7.32 -23.01 -7.72
CA GLY A 86 -6.27 -23.82 -7.10
C GLY A 86 -5.51 -23.09 -6.01
N ASN A 87 -4.38 -23.65 -5.60
CA ASN A 87 -3.62 -23.21 -4.43
C ASN A 87 -2.41 -22.32 -4.77
N ARG A 88 -2.09 -22.18 -6.06
CA ARG A 88 -1.02 -21.30 -6.51
C ARG A 88 -1.61 -19.97 -6.97
N PRO A 89 -1.27 -18.85 -6.31
CA PRO A 89 -1.81 -17.55 -6.71
C PRO A 89 -1.38 -17.18 -8.14
N SER A 90 -2.28 -16.56 -8.89
CA SER A 90 -1.98 -15.90 -10.16
C SER A 90 -1.80 -14.41 -9.92
N TYR A 91 -0.79 -13.80 -10.54
CA TYR A 91 -0.49 -12.38 -10.41
C TYR A 91 -0.71 -11.60 -11.71
N VAL A 92 -1.57 -12.11 -12.59
CA VAL A 92 -1.85 -11.44 -13.88
C VAL A 92 -2.47 -10.05 -13.72
N GLY A 93 -3.12 -9.78 -12.59
CA GLY A 93 -3.70 -8.47 -12.26
C GLY A 93 -2.69 -7.44 -11.75
N ALA A 94 -1.48 -7.84 -11.42
CA ALA A 94 -0.43 -6.94 -10.97
C ALA A 94 0.22 -6.23 -12.17
N ALA A 95 0.45 -4.91 -12.04
CA ALA A 95 1.20 -4.17 -13.04
C ALA A 95 2.66 -4.64 -13.11
N ARG A 96 3.25 -4.52 -14.28
CA ARG A 96 4.68 -4.82 -14.47
C ARG A 96 5.55 -3.84 -13.71
N PRO A 97 6.77 -4.23 -13.30
CA PRO A 97 7.67 -3.36 -12.53
C PRO A 97 7.92 -1.99 -13.18
N GLU A 98 8.02 -1.94 -14.52
CA GLU A 98 8.27 -0.68 -15.26
C GLU A 98 7.13 0.33 -15.09
N VAL A 99 5.93 -0.14 -14.86
CA VAL A 99 4.75 0.69 -14.57
C VAL A 99 4.59 0.90 -13.06
N ALA A 100 4.78 -0.15 -12.29
CA ALA A 100 4.51 -0.14 -10.85
C ALA A 100 5.48 0.74 -10.06
N GLU A 101 6.78 0.70 -10.38
CA GLU A 101 7.79 1.44 -9.60
C GLU A 101 7.58 2.96 -9.64
N PRO A 102 7.38 3.61 -10.82
CA PRO A 102 7.11 5.05 -10.84
C PRO A 102 5.84 5.44 -10.08
N LEU A 103 4.80 4.63 -10.12
CA LEU A 103 3.55 4.90 -9.41
C LEU A 103 3.71 4.71 -7.90
N TYR A 104 4.47 3.70 -7.49
CA TYR A 104 4.84 3.51 -6.09
C TYR A 104 5.64 4.72 -5.57
N ASP A 105 6.63 5.17 -6.33
CA ASP A 105 7.43 6.34 -5.95
C ASP A 105 6.55 7.59 -5.82
N ARG A 106 5.64 7.80 -6.76
CA ARG A 106 4.70 8.93 -6.74
C ARG A 106 3.79 8.89 -5.51
N PHE A 107 3.23 7.73 -5.20
CA PHE A 107 2.41 7.54 -4.01
C PHE A 107 3.18 7.87 -2.73
N CYS A 108 4.40 7.35 -2.60
CA CYS A 108 5.25 7.61 -1.44
C CYS A 108 5.62 9.09 -1.30
N GLU A 109 5.95 9.74 -2.42
CA GLU A 109 6.27 11.16 -2.44
C GLU A 109 5.09 12.02 -1.97
N ARG A 110 3.88 11.70 -2.43
CA ARG A 110 2.66 12.40 -2.02
C ARG A 110 2.38 12.31 -0.51
N LEU A 111 2.79 11.23 0.13
CA LEU A 111 2.60 11.02 1.57
C LEU A 111 3.81 11.43 2.41
N GLY A 112 4.93 11.77 1.80
CA GLY A 112 6.18 11.94 2.53
C GLY A 112 6.63 10.64 3.20
N ALA A 113 6.32 9.50 2.61
CA ALA A 113 6.59 8.20 3.18
C ALA A 113 8.07 7.83 3.09
N LYS A 114 8.58 7.17 4.15
CA LYS A 114 9.80 6.39 4.05
C LYS A 114 9.51 5.13 3.24
N LYS A 115 10.51 4.64 2.51
CA LYS A 115 10.33 3.56 1.55
C LYS A 115 11.21 2.36 1.87
N GLY A 116 10.71 1.16 1.56
CA GLY A 116 11.55 -0.01 1.35
C GLY A 116 12.34 0.11 0.05
N VAL A 117 12.85 -1.02 -0.43
CA VAL A 117 13.59 -1.10 -1.71
C VAL A 117 12.73 -1.87 -2.71
N PHE A 118 12.29 -1.20 -3.78
CA PHE A 118 11.44 -1.81 -4.81
C PHE A 118 12.14 -3.03 -5.43
N GLY A 119 11.42 -4.15 -5.48
CA GLY A 119 11.91 -5.38 -6.08
C GLY A 119 12.88 -6.19 -5.24
N ALA A 120 13.32 -5.70 -4.09
CA ALA A 120 14.21 -6.44 -3.20
C ALA A 120 13.44 -7.44 -2.33
N CYS A 121 14.14 -8.47 -1.85
CA CYS A 121 13.65 -9.29 -0.75
C CYS A 121 13.78 -8.51 0.55
N MET A 122 12.66 -8.27 1.22
CA MET A 122 12.62 -7.44 2.43
C MET A 122 12.07 -8.21 3.62
N GLY A 123 12.67 -8.00 4.79
CA GLY A 123 12.03 -8.30 6.06
C GLY A 123 11.27 -7.06 6.52
N VAL A 124 9.97 -7.18 6.73
CA VAL A 124 9.12 -6.09 7.19
C VAL A 124 8.71 -6.39 8.63
N ALA A 125 9.21 -5.59 9.57
CA ALA A 125 8.90 -5.73 10.98
C ALA A 125 7.92 -4.63 11.39
N LEU A 126 6.93 -4.97 12.20
CA LEU A 126 5.96 -3.99 12.70
C LEU A 126 5.35 -4.44 14.02
N ILE A 127 4.88 -3.47 14.78
CA ILE A 127 3.93 -3.71 15.87
C ILE A 127 2.64 -3.04 15.47
N ASN A 128 1.62 -3.84 15.17
CA ASN A 128 0.29 -3.35 14.84
C ASN A 128 -0.39 -2.87 16.11
N ASP A 129 -0.65 -1.58 16.17
CA ASP A 129 -1.23 -0.93 17.33
C ASP A 129 -2.75 -0.94 17.22
N GLY A 130 -3.35 -1.71 18.12
CA GLY A 130 -4.80 -1.81 18.18
C GLY A 130 -5.35 -3.23 18.29
N PRO A 131 -5.23 -4.17 17.34
CA PRO A 131 -4.73 -3.99 15.98
C PRO A 131 -5.70 -3.20 15.09
N VAL A 132 -5.17 -2.47 14.13
CA VAL A 132 -5.94 -1.75 13.10
C VAL A 132 -5.32 -2.04 11.74
N THR A 133 -6.09 -2.68 10.89
CA THR A 133 -5.69 -3.07 9.53
C THR A 133 -6.86 -2.82 8.57
N VAL A 134 -6.65 -1.98 7.58
CA VAL A 134 -7.70 -1.55 6.64
C VAL A 134 -7.19 -1.68 5.21
N MET A 135 -8.02 -2.26 4.34
CA MET A 135 -7.75 -2.31 2.91
C MET A 135 -8.46 -1.15 2.21
N LEU A 136 -7.70 -0.37 1.45
CA LEU A 136 -8.22 0.65 0.56
C LEU A 136 -7.97 0.24 -0.88
N GLU A 137 -8.92 0.51 -1.76
CA GLU A 137 -8.81 0.20 -3.18
C GLU A 137 -9.36 1.36 -4.02
N ILE A 138 -8.58 1.79 -5.00
CA ILE A 138 -9.01 2.69 -6.06
C ILE A 138 -8.94 1.88 -7.36
N PRO A 139 -10.09 1.53 -7.97
CA PRO A 139 -10.07 0.86 -9.25
C PRO A 139 -9.59 1.80 -10.34
N PRO A 140 -9.00 1.29 -11.44
CA PRO A 140 -8.57 2.13 -12.55
C PRO A 140 -9.75 2.90 -13.16
N ALA A 141 -9.51 4.18 -13.49
CA ALA A 141 -10.54 5.09 -14.01
C ALA A 141 -11.08 4.64 -15.38
N VAL A 142 -10.26 3.96 -16.16
CA VAL A 142 -10.65 3.34 -17.42
C VAL A 142 -10.70 1.84 -17.21
N ALA A 143 -11.87 1.32 -16.85
CA ALA A 143 -12.12 -0.10 -17.03
C ALA A 143 -11.94 -0.38 -18.52
N THR A 144 -10.86 -1.09 -18.89
CA THR A 144 -10.79 -1.66 -20.23
C THR A 144 -12.07 -2.52 -20.37
N PRO A 145 -12.94 -2.22 -21.35
CA PRO A 145 -14.08 -3.10 -21.54
C PRO A 145 -13.51 -4.49 -21.78
N VAL A 146 -13.80 -5.39 -20.86
CA VAL A 146 -13.62 -6.80 -21.13
C VAL A 146 -14.54 -7.04 -22.34
N SER A 147 -13.95 -7.19 -23.51
CA SER A 147 -14.68 -7.70 -24.63
C SER A 147 -15.16 -9.08 -24.19
N GLU A 148 -16.42 -9.16 -23.82
CA GLU A 148 -17.04 -10.46 -23.66
C GLU A 148 -16.78 -11.23 -24.95
N PRO A 149 -16.23 -12.45 -24.87
CA PRO A 149 -16.14 -13.26 -26.06
C PRO A 149 -17.57 -13.38 -26.59
N SER A 150 -17.81 -12.83 -27.76
CA SER A 150 -19.07 -13.02 -28.46
C SER A 150 -19.31 -14.51 -28.54
N ALA A 151 -20.40 -14.92 -27.94
CA ALA A 151 -20.83 -16.28 -27.96
C ALA A 151 -21.03 -16.78 -29.39
#